data_267f70d36966959df984412c6589090e
#
_entry.id   267f70d36966959df984412c6589090e
#
_cell.length_a   1.000
_cell.length_b   1.000
_cell.length_c   1.000
_cell.angle_alpha   90.00
_cell.angle_beta   90.00
_cell.angle_gamma   90.00
#
_symmetry.space_group_name_H-M   'P 1'
#
loop_
_entity.id
_entity.type
_entity.pdbx_description
1 polymer ?
#
loop_
_entity_poly.entity_id
_entity_poly.type
_entity_poly.pdbx_seq_one_letter_code
_entity_poly.pdbx_strand_id
1 'polypeptide(L)'
;MQIHLDDCSSLWEDYIQEATDSIVVFTPYFDWLLVSLFSSCELPYSDIYLVTQLDRIDSRSENITRINRIVELVNLGVNVRILDRIHAKILVVDDEHAFFGSQNFTNYSTGSIEISTQISRSDYDCDEIFDYFANLLLEARKVTQLELAVASGAINALLADDDADDDD
;
A
#
# COMPACT_ATOMS: atom_id res chain seq x y z
N MET A 1 -0.80 5.45 -22.66
CA MET A 1 -0.97 4.17 -21.93
C MET A 1 0.13 3.19 -22.34
N GLN A 2 0.82 2.58 -21.37
CA GLN A 2 1.88 1.57 -21.57
C GLN A 2 1.55 0.31 -20.77
N ILE A 3 1.97 -0.85 -21.25
CA ILE A 3 1.83 -2.13 -20.54
C ILE A 3 3.22 -2.65 -20.20
N HIS A 4 3.42 -2.97 -18.94
CA HIS A 4 4.63 -3.55 -18.39
C HIS A 4 4.39 -5.00 -18.03
N LEU A 5 5.32 -5.86 -18.39
CA LEU A 5 5.33 -7.27 -18.04
C LEU A 5 6.42 -7.50 -17.00
N ASP A 6 6.19 -8.39 -16.08
CA ASP A 6 7.06 -8.69 -14.95
C ASP A 6 7.09 -7.56 -13.88
N ASP A 7 8.19 -7.46 -13.15
CA ASP A 7 8.34 -6.58 -12.00
C ASP A 7 8.42 -5.08 -12.38
N CYS A 8 7.58 -4.26 -11.76
CA CYS A 8 7.54 -2.81 -11.95
C CYS A 8 8.15 -2.03 -10.76
N SER A 9 8.74 -2.67 -9.77
CA SER A 9 9.20 -1.99 -8.55
C SER A 9 10.25 -0.90 -8.81
N SER A 10 11.19 -1.13 -9.72
CA SER A 10 12.18 -0.11 -10.12
C SER A 10 11.54 1.08 -10.83
N LEU A 11 10.52 0.82 -11.64
CA LEU A 11 9.77 1.89 -12.32
C LEU A 11 8.97 2.72 -11.31
N TRP A 12 8.33 2.07 -10.32
CA TRP A 12 7.66 2.79 -9.24
C TRP A 12 8.62 3.64 -8.43
N GLU A 13 9.82 3.12 -8.14
CA GLU A 13 10.86 3.85 -7.41
C GLU A 13 11.26 5.12 -8.15
N ASP A 14 11.50 5.07 -9.46
CA ASP A 14 11.85 6.23 -10.28
C ASP A 14 10.77 7.33 -10.17
N TYR A 15 9.49 6.98 -10.35
CA TYR A 15 8.38 7.93 -10.26
C TYR A 15 8.15 8.48 -8.84
N ILE A 16 8.32 7.65 -7.82
CA ILE A 16 8.18 8.04 -6.42
C ILE A 16 9.30 9.01 -6.01
N GLN A 17 10.54 8.78 -6.47
CA GLN A 17 11.66 9.68 -6.19
C GLN A 17 11.51 11.05 -6.85
N GLU A 18 10.85 11.11 -8.00
CA GLU A 18 10.60 12.36 -8.74
C GLU A 18 9.31 13.07 -8.31
N ALA A 19 8.53 12.49 -7.40
CA ALA A 19 7.25 13.05 -6.94
C ALA A 19 7.43 14.42 -6.27
N THR A 20 6.55 15.37 -6.60
CA THR A 20 6.62 16.77 -6.14
C THR A 20 5.39 17.25 -5.38
N ASP A 21 4.26 16.52 -5.46
CA ASP A 21 2.99 16.94 -4.87
C ASP A 21 2.41 15.86 -3.96
N SER A 22 2.18 14.65 -4.47
CA SER A 22 1.56 13.58 -3.69
C SER A 22 1.83 12.17 -4.21
N ILE A 23 1.77 11.20 -3.28
CA ILE A 23 1.79 9.78 -3.61
C ILE A 23 0.57 9.12 -2.98
N VAL A 24 -0.20 8.36 -3.77
CA VAL A 24 -1.34 7.57 -3.28
C VAL A 24 -1.17 6.11 -3.69
N VAL A 25 -1.14 5.21 -2.72
CA VAL A 25 -1.06 3.77 -2.94
C VAL A 25 -2.34 3.09 -2.45
N PHE A 26 -2.95 2.28 -3.31
CA PHE A 26 -4.07 1.40 -2.95
C PHE A 26 -3.59 -0.04 -3.04
N THR A 27 -3.59 -0.77 -1.92
CA THR A 27 -3.15 -2.16 -1.92
C THR A 27 -3.68 -2.94 -0.71
N PRO A 28 -4.14 -4.19 -0.89
CA PRO A 28 -4.51 -5.04 0.23
C PRO A 28 -3.28 -5.61 0.96
N TYR A 29 -2.19 -5.81 0.24
CA TYR A 29 -0.98 -6.47 0.75
C TYR A 29 0.26 -5.66 0.40
N PHE A 30 1.09 -5.42 1.41
CA PHE A 30 2.38 -4.77 1.27
C PHE A 30 3.31 -5.22 2.39
N ASP A 31 4.60 -5.07 2.15
CA ASP A 31 5.64 -5.36 3.13
C ASP A 31 6.70 -4.26 3.17
N TRP A 32 7.94 -4.63 3.47
CA TRP A 32 9.06 -3.70 3.53
C TRP A 32 9.34 -2.98 2.22
N LEU A 33 8.99 -3.57 1.08
CA LEU A 33 9.16 -2.92 -0.22
C LEU A 33 8.46 -1.55 -0.27
N LEU A 34 7.18 -1.48 0.17
CA LEU A 34 6.43 -0.22 0.17
C LEU A 34 7.06 0.82 1.11
N VAL A 35 7.49 0.41 2.30
CA VAL A 35 8.17 1.30 3.26
C VAL A 35 9.45 1.86 2.65
N SER A 36 10.23 1.02 1.96
CA SER A 36 11.45 1.41 1.27
C SER A 36 11.17 2.43 0.15
N LEU A 37 10.15 2.18 -0.66
CA LEU A 37 9.71 3.09 -1.73
C LEU A 37 9.33 4.47 -1.16
N PHE A 38 8.54 4.53 -0.09
CA PHE A 38 8.19 5.80 0.56
C PHE A 38 9.39 6.51 1.18
N SER A 39 10.38 5.75 1.65
CA SER A 39 11.61 6.31 2.23
C SER A 39 12.58 6.85 1.19
N SER A 40 12.45 6.48 -0.09
CA SER A 40 13.26 6.99 -1.19
C SER A 40 12.78 8.34 -1.73
N CYS A 41 11.61 8.81 -1.28
CA CYS A 41 10.95 10.03 -1.71
C CYS A 41 11.38 11.23 -0.84
N GLU A 42 11.47 12.42 -1.43
CA GLU A 42 11.76 13.68 -0.72
C GLU A 42 10.47 14.39 -0.22
N LEU A 43 9.29 13.88 -0.58
CA LEU A 43 8.01 14.45 -0.10
C LEU A 43 7.85 14.30 1.43
N PRO A 44 7.19 15.28 2.08
CA PRO A 44 6.73 15.09 3.45
C PRO A 44 5.81 13.88 3.54
N TYR A 45 5.97 13.06 4.57
CA TYR A 45 5.09 11.89 4.76
C TYR A 45 3.60 12.24 4.86
N SER A 46 3.26 13.49 5.22
CA SER A 46 1.89 14.02 5.21
C SER A 46 1.24 14.07 3.81
N ASP A 47 2.03 14.03 2.74
CA ASP A 47 1.58 14.09 1.35
C ASP A 47 1.59 12.69 0.70
N ILE A 48 1.90 11.67 1.51
CA ILE A 48 1.86 10.26 1.13
C ILE A 48 0.63 9.60 1.74
N TYR A 49 -0.14 8.89 0.91
CA TYR A 49 -1.37 8.21 1.28
C TYR A 49 -1.25 6.71 1.01
N LEU A 50 -1.60 5.90 2.01
CA LEU A 50 -1.78 4.46 1.87
C LEU A 50 -3.24 4.10 2.12
N VAL A 51 -3.92 3.53 1.15
CA VAL A 51 -5.28 2.98 1.29
C VAL A 51 -5.18 1.45 1.33
N THR A 52 -5.56 0.85 2.44
CA THR A 52 -5.46 -0.60 2.68
C THR A 52 -6.66 -1.11 3.48
N GLN A 53 -6.64 -2.36 3.92
CA GLN A 53 -7.68 -2.98 4.74
C GLN A 53 -7.14 -3.48 6.08
N LEU A 54 -8.01 -3.54 7.11
CA LEU A 54 -7.67 -4.08 8.44
C LEU A 54 -8.45 -5.36 8.80
N ASP A 55 -9.37 -5.80 7.96
CA ASP A 55 -10.41 -6.79 8.26
C ASP A 55 -9.94 -8.25 8.41
N ARG A 56 -8.66 -8.51 8.23
CA ARG A 56 -8.08 -9.85 8.38
C ARG A 56 -6.91 -9.85 9.34
N ILE A 57 -7.23 -10.00 10.61
CA ILE A 57 -6.22 -10.29 11.63
C ILE A 57 -6.25 -11.81 11.83
N ASP A 58 -5.26 -12.49 11.31
CA ASP A 58 -5.01 -13.92 11.53
C ASP A 58 -3.52 -14.17 11.74
N SER A 59 -3.18 -15.37 12.18
CA SER A 59 -1.81 -15.79 12.52
C SER A 59 -0.86 -15.91 11.31
N ARG A 60 -1.32 -15.66 10.09
CA ARG A 60 -0.43 -15.69 8.92
C ARG A 60 0.61 -14.60 9.01
N SER A 61 1.86 -14.97 8.82
CA SER A 61 3.01 -14.05 8.89
C SER A 61 2.86 -12.80 8.01
N GLU A 62 2.20 -12.91 6.87
CA GLU A 62 1.92 -11.80 5.93
C GLU A 62 1.02 -10.73 6.56
N ASN A 63 -0.02 -11.14 7.32
CA ASN A 63 -0.93 -10.21 7.99
C ASN A 63 -0.28 -9.53 9.17
N ILE A 64 0.52 -10.26 9.95
CA ILE A 64 1.30 -9.71 11.06
C ILE A 64 2.27 -8.66 10.53
N THR A 65 3.03 -8.98 9.49
CA THR A 65 3.97 -8.06 8.86
C THR A 65 3.26 -6.79 8.39
N ARG A 66 2.13 -6.92 7.70
CA ARG A 66 1.34 -5.79 7.20
C ARG A 66 0.88 -4.85 8.31
N ILE A 67 0.33 -5.37 9.40
CA ILE A 67 -0.16 -4.53 10.51
C ILE A 67 1.00 -3.80 11.19
N ASN A 68 2.13 -4.46 11.40
CA ASN A 68 3.31 -3.80 11.94
C ASN A 68 3.79 -2.67 11.03
N ARG A 69 3.73 -2.84 9.70
CA ARG A 69 4.06 -1.79 8.75
C ARG A 69 3.04 -0.64 8.73
N ILE A 70 1.75 -0.93 8.94
CA ILE A 70 0.73 0.13 9.10
C ILE A 70 1.09 1.02 10.30
N VAL A 71 1.41 0.42 11.44
CA VAL A 71 1.81 1.16 12.65
C VAL A 71 3.05 2.02 12.40
N GLU A 72 4.06 1.45 11.74
CA GLU A 72 5.28 2.17 11.37
C GLU A 72 4.98 3.37 10.47
N LEU A 73 4.23 3.18 9.38
CA LEU A 73 3.88 4.25 8.45
C LEU A 73 3.06 5.36 9.10
N VAL A 74 2.11 5.02 9.99
CA VAL A 74 1.36 6.03 10.77
C VAL A 74 2.30 6.82 11.70
N ASN A 75 3.26 6.16 12.33
CA ASN A 75 4.23 6.85 13.19
C ASN A 75 5.20 7.76 12.41
N LEU A 76 5.48 7.45 11.16
CA LEU A 76 6.25 8.31 10.25
C LEU A 76 5.44 9.51 9.75
N GLY A 77 4.11 9.49 9.89
CA GLY A 77 3.22 10.57 9.44
C GLY A 77 2.50 10.33 8.12
N VAL A 78 2.61 9.12 7.55
CA VAL A 78 1.86 8.73 6.35
C VAL A 78 0.36 8.75 6.63
N ASN A 79 -0.44 9.26 5.69
CA ASN A 79 -1.89 9.26 5.77
C ASN A 79 -2.47 7.88 5.47
N VAL A 80 -2.47 6.99 6.46
CA VAL A 80 -3.05 5.65 6.30
C VAL A 80 -4.57 5.73 6.40
N ARG A 81 -5.25 5.16 5.40
CA ARG A 81 -6.70 5.08 5.28
C ARG A 81 -7.14 3.64 5.07
N ILE A 82 -8.34 3.35 5.54
CA ILE A 82 -8.94 2.02 5.48
C ILE A 82 -10.11 2.04 4.49
N LEU A 83 -10.07 1.11 3.56
CA LEU A 83 -11.15 0.80 2.64
C LEU A 83 -11.42 -0.70 2.67
N ASP A 84 -12.58 -1.10 3.14
CA ASP A 84 -12.94 -2.51 3.29
C ASP A 84 -13.01 -3.21 1.92
N ARG A 85 -12.56 -4.46 1.89
CA ARG A 85 -12.57 -5.32 0.69
C ARG A 85 -11.74 -4.81 -0.49
N ILE A 86 -10.79 -3.91 -0.25
CA ILE A 86 -9.90 -3.49 -1.32
C ILE A 86 -9.11 -4.68 -1.87
N HIS A 87 -9.05 -4.81 -3.19
CA HIS A 87 -8.17 -5.77 -3.89
C HIS A 87 -7.37 -5.10 -5.02
N ALA A 88 -7.50 -3.80 -5.16
CA ALA A 88 -6.75 -2.99 -6.11
C ALA A 88 -5.25 -2.94 -5.74
N LYS A 89 -4.38 -2.83 -6.73
CA LYS A 89 -2.96 -2.55 -6.62
C LYS A 89 -2.71 -1.37 -7.55
N ILE A 90 -2.70 -0.17 -6.97
CA ILE A 90 -2.63 1.09 -7.70
C ILE A 90 -1.60 1.98 -7.01
N LEU A 91 -0.75 2.63 -7.81
CA LEU A 91 0.09 3.74 -7.43
C LEU A 91 -0.34 4.94 -8.26
N VAL A 92 -0.60 6.08 -7.62
CA VAL A 92 -0.81 7.37 -8.28
C VAL A 92 0.25 8.33 -7.76
N VAL A 93 0.92 9.00 -8.68
CA VAL A 93 1.98 9.99 -8.38
C VAL A 93 1.56 11.34 -8.96
N ASP A 94 1.53 12.36 -8.12
CA ASP A 94 1.26 13.77 -8.45
C ASP A 94 -0.09 14.00 -9.16
N ASP A 95 -1.05 13.08 -9.00
CA ASP A 95 -2.32 13.07 -9.74
C ASP A 95 -2.13 13.12 -11.28
N GLU A 96 -0.93 12.81 -11.75
CA GLU A 96 -0.53 12.86 -13.16
C GLU A 96 -0.21 11.47 -13.72
N HIS A 97 0.42 10.60 -12.94
CA HIS A 97 0.82 9.26 -13.37
C HIS A 97 0.14 8.19 -12.52
N ALA A 98 -0.38 7.15 -13.15
CA ALA A 98 -0.94 6.02 -12.42
C ALA A 98 -0.44 4.68 -12.98
N PHE A 99 -0.17 3.75 -12.06
CA PHE A 99 0.22 2.37 -12.31
C PHE A 99 -0.81 1.47 -11.63
N PHE A 100 -1.37 0.50 -12.34
CA PHE A 100 -2.30 -0.46 -11.77
C PHE A 100 -2.21 -1.81 -12.48
N GLY A 101 -2.39 -2.88 -11.71
CA GLY A 101 -2.25 -4.23 -12.27
C GLY A 101 -2.38 -5.33 -11.23
N SER A 102 -1.66 -6.42 -11.45
CA SER A 102 -1.67 -7.58 -10.58
C SER A 102 -0.66 -7.51 -9.44
N GLN A 103 0.43 -6.76 -9.61
CA GLN A 103 1.57 -6.72 -8.68
C GLN A 103 1.22 -6.06 -7.34
N ASN A 104 1.38 -6.79 -6.23
CA ASN A 104 1.32 -6.22 -4.89
C ASN A 104 2.63 -5.49 -4.55
N PHE A 105 2.57 -4.60 -3.56
CA PHE A 105 3.75 -3.87 -3.06
C PHE A 105 4.52 -4.73 -2.03
N THR A 106 4.93 -5.92 -2.47
CA THR A 106 5.63 -6.91 -1.64
C THR A 106 6.88 -7.44 -2.34
N ASN A 107 7.92 -7.78 -1.56
CA ASN A 107 9.12 -8.42 -2.10
C ASN A 107 8.82 -9.76 -2.78
N TYR A 108 7.76 -10.47 -2.37
CA TYR A 108 7.33 -11.69 -3.05
C TYR A 108 6.93 -11.43 -4.50
N SER A 109 6.22 -10.33 -4.76
CA SER A 109 5.74 -9.97 -6.10
C SER A 109 6.88 -9.59 -7.06
N THR A 110 8.05 -9.15 -6.55
CA THR A 110 9.20 -8.81 -7.41
C THR A 110 9.79 -10.03 -8.15
N GLY A 111 9.50 -11.25 -7.69
CA GLY A 111 9.92 -12.50 -8.34
C GLY A 111 8.82 -13.20 -9.14
N SER A 112 7.63 -12.60 -9.25
CA SER A 112 6.45 -13.19 -9.88
C SER A 112 6.25 -12.68 -11.30
N ILE A 113 5.46 -13.42 -12.09
CA ILE A 113 4.98 -12.93 -13.40
C ILE A 113 3.81 -11.99 -13.12
N GLU A 114 4.00 -10.72 -13.41
CA GLU A 114 3.04 -9.66 -13.13
C GLU A 114 2.72 -8.87 -14.41
N ILE A 115 1.56 -8.21 -14.42
CA ILE A 115 1.17 -7.30 -15.50
C ILE A 115 0.71 -5.99 -14.87
N SER A 116 1.29 -4.90 -15.33
CA SER A 116 0.92 -3.55 -14.90
C SER A 116 0.65 -2.65 -16.09
N THR A 117 -0.29 -1.74 -15.93
CA THR A 117 -0.60 -0.69 -16.89
C THR A 117 -0.17 0.64 -16.30
N GLN A 118 0.54 1.43 -17.08
CA GLN A 118 0.87 2.82 -16.80
C GLN A 118 0.03 3.74 -17.68
N ILE A 119 -0.55 4.75 -17.06
CA ILE A 119 -1.25 5.85 -17.75
C ILE A 119 -0.76 7.19 -17.23
N SER A 120 -0.92 8.22 -18.04
CA SER A 120 -0.76 9.63 -17.64
C SER A 120 -2.09 10.35 -17.78
N ARG A 121 -2.36 11.35 -16.93
CA ARG A 121 -3.58 12.17 -17.05
C ARG A 121 -3.66 12.88 -18.41
N SER A 122 -2.50 13.20 -18.98
CA SER A 122 -2.38 13.76 -20.35
C SER A 122 -2.70 12.76 -21.47
N ASP A 123 -2.81 11.46 -21.18
CA ASP A 123 -3.26 10.47 -22.16
C ASP A 123 -4.76 10.64 -22.46
N TYR A 124 -5.14 10.37 -23.71
CA TYR A 124 -6.54 10.48 -24.14
C TYR A 124 -7.48 9.60 -23.30
N ASP A 125 -8.57 10.19 -22.82
CA ASP A 125 -9.65 9.53 -22.04
C ASP A 125 -9.24 8.91 -20.69
N CYS A 126 -8.16 9.39 -20.04
CA CYS A 126 -7.75 8.88 -18.74
C CYS A 126 -8.30 9.66 -17.53
N ASP A 127 -8.90 10.84 -17.72
CA ASP A 127 -9.43 11.67 -16.62
C ASP A 127 -10.43 10.93 -15.73
N GLU A 128 -11.36 10.18 -16.32
CA GLU A 128 -12.34 9.40 -15.54
C GLU A 128 -11.69 8.34 -14.63
N ILE A 129 -10.53 7.80 -15.02
CA ILE A 129 -9.79 6.82 -14.21
C ILE A 129 -9.15 7.51 -13.00
N PHE A 130 -8.53 8.68 -13.21
CA PHE A 130 -7.98 9.47 -12.11
C PHE A 130 -9.05 9.96 -11.15
N ASP A 131 -10.19 10.43 -11.67
CA ASP A 131 -11.34 10.82 -10.85
C ASP A 131 -11.87 9.65 -10.04
N TYR A 132 -11.88 8.44 -10.59
CA TYR A 132 -12.24 7.24 -9.85
C TYR A 132 -11.26 6.95 -8.70
N PHE A 133 -9.95 7.08 -8.92
CA PHE A 133 -8.95 6.90 -7.86
C PHE A 133 -9.09 7.96 -6.76
N ALA A 134 -9.33 9.22 -7.13
CA ALA A 134 -9.60 10.29 -6.18
C ALA A 134 -10.86 10.01 -5.33
N ASN A 135 -11.94 9.51 -5.94
CA ASN A 135 -13.15 9.12 -5.22
C ASN A 135 -12.90 7.95 -4.25
N LEU A 136 -12.12 6.93 -4.64
CA LEU A 136 -11.73 5.84 -3.72
C LEU A 136 -10.96 6.37 -2.51
N LEU A 137 -10.08 7.35 -2.71
CA LEU A 137 -9.35 8.00 -1.60
C LEU A 137 -10.30 8.76 -0.67
N LEU A 138 -11.32 9.43 -1.21
CA LEU A 138 -12.33 10.15 -0.41
C LEU A 138 -13.23 9.19 0.38
N GLU A 139 -13.59 8.03 -0.18
CA GLU A 139 -14.37 7.00 0.48
C GLU A 139 -13.60 6.31 1.62
N ALA A 140 -12.28 6.23 1.50
CA ALA A 140 -11.43 5.61 2.50
C ALA A 140 -11.36 6.46 3.78
N ARG A 141 -11.72 5.86 4.93
CA ARG A 141 -11.66 6.52 6.24
C ARG A 141 -10.26 6.48 6.83
N LYS A 142 -9.89 7.47 7.63
CA LYS A 142 -8.63 7.42 8.39
C LYS A 142 -8.62 6.26 9.37
N VAL A 143 -7.47 5.59 9.50
CA VAL A 143 -7.24 4.62 10.57
C VAL A 143 -7.16 5.35 11.91
N THR A 144 -7.73 4.76 12.96
CA THR A 144 -7.70 5.32 14.31
C THR A 144 -6.60 4.65 15.14
N GLN A 145 -6.09 5.37 16.15
CA GLN A 145 -5.13 4.82 17.11
C GLN A 145 -5.71 3.62 17.87
N LEU A 146 -7.02 3.63 18.16
CA LEU A 146 -7.67 2.52 18.82
C LEU A 146 -7.68 1.26 17.95
N GLU A 147 -7.97 1.39 16.66
CA GLU A 147 -7.93 0.25 15.71
C GLU A 147 -6.52 -0.33 15.60
N LEU A 148 -5.49 0.51 15.54
CA LEU A 148 -4.10 0.06 15.52
C LEU A 148 -3.72 -0.66 16.82
N ALA A 149 -4.13 -0.14 17.97
CA ALA A 149 -3.87 -0.78 19.26
C ALA A 149 -4.58 -2.14 19.37
N VAL A 150 -5.82 -2.24 18.93
CA VAL A 150 -6.57 -3.50 18.90
C VAL A 150 -5.92 -4.50 17.96
N ALA A 151 -5.55 -4.10 16.74
CA ALA A 151 -4.89 -4.94 15.76
C ALA A 151 -3.55 -5.47 16.27
N SER A 152 -2.71 -4.60 16.85
CA SER A 152 -1.41 -4.98 17.43
C SER A 152 -1.58 -5.89 18.66
N GLY A 153 -2.59 -5.64 19.50
CA GLY A 153 -2.90 -6.46 20.67
C GLY A 153 -3.38 -7.86 20.28
N ALA A 154 -4.21 -7.98 19.26
CA ALA A 154 -4.66 -9.27 18.74
C ALA A 154 -3.49 -10.10 18.16
N ILE A 155 -2.55 -9.47 17.47
CA ILE A 155 -1.35 -10.12 16.96
C ILE A 155 -0.48 -10.64 18.10
N ASN A 156 -0.22 -9.84 19.11
CA ASN A 156 0.61 -10.25 20.25
C ASN A 156 -0.02 -11.44 21.00
N ALA A 157 -1.35 -11.49 21.11
CA ALA A 157 -2.06 -12.61 21.70
C ALA A 157 -1.89 -13.92 20.86
N LEU A 158 -2.02 -13.80 19.52
CA LEU A 158 -1.84 -14.94 18.62
C LEU A 158 -0.40 -15.50 18.67
N LEU A 159 0.61 -14.63 18.71
CA LEU A 159 2.01 -15.06 18.82
C LEU A 159 2.32 -15.73 20.17
N ALA A 160 1.68 -15.29 21.25
CA ALA A 160 1.86 -15.89 22.57
C ALA A 160 1.23 -17.31 22.68
N ASP A 161 0.14 -17.57 21.94
CA ASP A 161 -0.50 -18.89 21.89
C ASP A 161 0.33 -19.89 21.05
N ASP A 162 0.96 -19.44 19.94
CA ASP A 162 1.83 -20.29 19.11
C ASP A 162 3.09 -20.74 19.88
N ASP A 163 3.69 -19.86 20.72
CA ASP A 163 4.87 -20.20 21.55
C ASP A 163 4.51 -21.19 22.70
N ALA A 164 3.24 -21.29 23.08
CA ALA A 164 2.82 -22.18 24.17
C ALA A 164 2.59 -23.63 23.72
N ASP A 165 2.38 -23.87 22.42
CA ASP A 165 2.14 -25.20 21.85
C ASP A 165 3.46 -25.96 21.47
N ASP A 166 4.61 -25.26 21.44
CA ASP A 166 5.92 -25.86 21.10
C ASP A 166 6.67 -26.45 22.31
N ASP A 167 6.12 -26.35 23.53
CA ASP A 167 6.76 -26.85 24.78
C ASP A 167 6.18 -28.21 25.27
N ASP A 168 5.42 -28.97 24.50
CA ASP A 168 4.93 -30.33 24.77
C ASP A 168 5.54 -31.31 23.72
#